data_0412d944429efeae5aa3de2983bea51b
#
_entry.id   0412d944429efeae5aa3de2983bea51b
#
_cell.length_a   1.000
_cell.length_b   1.000
_cell.length_c   1.000
_cell.angle_alpha   90.00
_cell.angle_beta   90.00
_cell.angle_gamma   90.00
#
_symmetry.space_group_name_H-M   'P 1'
#
loop_
_entity.id
_entity.type
_entity.pdbx_description
1 polymer ?
#
loop_
_entity_poly.entity_id
_entity_poly.type
_entity_poly.pdbx_seq_one_letter_code
_entity_poly.pdbx_strand_id
1 'polypeptide(L)'
;MGSSECHETHVLMVTLPMQGHINPMLKFAKHSSRSNLRFTLATTDQARDLFSSAAATTTGNNPCNPVDLAYFSDGLPKDDPRAEPTLLESLRNVGGNNLSKIIGENRFSCIISSPFTPWVPAVAAAHNIPCAILWIQACGAYSVYYRYYMKTNVFPDNLEDMNQTVKLPSLPLLEVRDLPSFILPCEGSHFYKLMAEFADCLKYVKWVLVNSFYELESEIIESMSNLKPIIPIGPLVSPSLLGANQDQTLDGENLDMWKADDHCMKWLDKQARSSVVYISFGSLLKSSVDQVESIATALRNRGVSFLWVIRPKENAQNVAVLQEMVQEGQGVVIEWGPQERILSHVAISCFVTHCGWNSTIETVAAGVPVVAFPSWTDQPIDARLLVDVFGIGVRMRNDAVDGELKVTEVERCIEAVTKGTAAAGMRKRATELKQAARLAMAPGGSSAQNLDSFVRDITTI
;
A
#
# COMPACT_ATOMS: atom_id res chain seq x y z
N MET A 1 41.07 27.57 8.28
CA MET A 1 40.26 26.39 8.60
C MET A 1 38.90 26.70 8.04
N GLY A 2 38.60 26.21 6.83
CA GLY A 2 37.31 26.41 6.21
C GLY A 2 36.28 25.56 6.93
N SER A 3 35.22 26.17 7.44
CA SER A 3 34.01 25.47 7.84
C SER A 3 33.46 24.78 6.58
N SER A 4 33.56 23.46 6.49
CA SER A 4 32.79 22.69 5.55
C SER A 4 31.31 22.92 5.93
N GLU A 5 30.63 23.79 5.22
CA GLU A 5 29.18 23.86 5.24
C GLU A 5 28.70 22.46 4.87
N CYS A 6 28.20 21.74 5.85
CA CYS A 6 27.54 20.48 5.64
C CYS A 6 26.27 20.82 4.84
N HIS A 7 26.34 20.70 3.49
CA HIS A 7 25.17 20.93 2.64
C HIS A 7 24.11 19.88 3.00
N GLU A 8 23.06 20.34 3.65
CA GLU A 8 21.89 19.53 3.95
C GLU A 8 21.27 19.06 2.62
N THR A 9 21.17 17.76 2.41
CA THR A 9 20.54 17.19 1.21
C THR A 9 19.04 17.28 1.33
N HIS A 10 18.40 18.05 0.46
CA HIS A 10 16.97 18.29 0.49
C HIS A 10 16.25 17.46 -0.58
N VAL A 11 15.30 16.64 -0.18
CA VAL A 11 14.53 15.75 -1.05
C VAL A 11 13.08 16.21 -1.14
N LEU A 12 12.58 16.37 -2.38
CA LEU A 12 11.17 16.67 -2.65
C LEU A 12 10.44 15.37 -2.96
N MET A 13 9.42 15.06 -2.18
CA MET A 13 8.52 13.92 -2.42
C MET A 13 7.20 14.44 -3.00
N VAL A 14 6.72 13.87 -4.11
CA VAL A 14 5.51 14.34 -4.80
C VAL A 14 4.51 13.19 -4.92
N THR A 15 3.26 13.41 -4.43
CA THR A 15 2.24 12.37 -4.42
C THR A 15 0.82 12.92 -4.51
N LEU A 16 -0.14 12.03 -4.80
CA LEU A 16 -1.57 12.34 -4.75
C LEU A 16 -2.05 12.49 -3.29
N PRO A 17 -3.14 13.25 -3.06
CA PRO A 17 -3.71 13.51 -1.73
C PRO A 17 -4.52 12.33 -1.19
N MET A 18 -3.99 11.11 -1.29
CA MET A 18 -4.62 9.88 -0.85
C MET A 18 -3.75 9.19 0.20
N GLN A 19 -4.36 8.68 1.27
CA GLN A 19 -3.63 8.05 2.37
C GLN A 19 -2.72 6.91 1.91
N GLY A 20 -3.21 6.05 0.99
CA GLY A 20 -2.43 4.95 0.42
C GLY A 20 -1.17 5.38 -0.32
N HIS A 21 -1.09 6.65 -0.74
CA HIS A 21 0.06 7.26 -1.44
C HIS A 21 0.94 8.09 -0.50
N ILE A 22 0.34 8.79 0.45
CA ILE A 22 1.04 9.66 1.41
C ILE A 22 1.80 8.84 2.44
N ASN A 23 1.16 7.83 3.04
CA ASN A 23 1.75 7.03 4.11
C ASN A 23 3.08 6.36 3.73
N PRO A 24 3.24 5.73 2.55
CA PRO A 24 4.53 5.19 2.14
C PRO A 24 5.64 6.25 2.01
N MET A 25 5.32 7.47 1.53
CA MET A 25 6.28 8.57 1.44
C MET A 25 6.75 9.01 2.82
N LEU A 26 5.83 9.15 3.77
CA LEU A 26 6.17 9.53 5.15
C LEU A 26 6.95 8.43 5.87
N LYS A 27 6.58 7.17 5.69
CA LYS A 27 7.33 6.02 6.20
C LYS A 27 8.74 5.97 5.60
N PHE A 28 8.88 6.23 4.29
CA PHE A 28 10.18 6.35 3.65
C PHE A 28 11.04 7.44 4.30
N ALA A 29 10.52 8.65 4.47
CA ALA A 29 11.24 9.74 5.13
C ALA A 29 11.67 9.36 6.55
N LYS A 30 10.79 8.72 7.33
CA LYS A 30 11.08 8.26 8.69
C LYS A 30 12.20 7.21 8.73
N HIS A 31 12.20 6.25 7.82
CA HIS A 31 13.26 5.23 7.72
C HIS A 31 14.61 5.81 7.25
N SER A 32 14.56 6.90 6.47
CA SER A 32 15.75 7.60 5.94
C SER A 32 16.30 8.67 6.90
N SER A 33 15.60 9.02 7.98
CA SER A 33 15.92 10.14 8.88
C SER A 33 17.22 10.00 9.70
N ARG A 34 17.92 8.86 9.58
CA ARG A 34 19.26 8.64 10.18
C ARG A 34 20.38 9.38 9.44
N SER A 35 20.09 9.92 8.27
CA SER A 35 21.02 10.63 7.39
C SER A 35 20.67 12.12 7.44
N ASN A 36 21.61 13.00 7.20
CA ASN A 36 21.43 14.47 7.20
C ASN A 36 20.54 14.92 6.02
N LEU A 37 19.34 14.38 5.96
CA LEU A 37 18.35 14.60 4.91
C LEU A 37 17.19 15.44 5.44
N ARG A 38 16.80 16.42 4.65
CA ARG A 38 15.57 17.18 4.79
C ARG A 38 14.56 16.71 3.75
N PHE A 39 13.32 16.56 4.13
CA PHE A 39 12.25 16.14 3.25
C PHE A 39 11.18 17.21 3.15
N THR A 40 10.67 17.43 1.94
CA THR A 40 9.43 18.17 1.70
C THR A 40 8.46 17.26 0.97
N LEU A 41 7.26 17.07 1.51
CA LEU A 41 6.16 16.37 0.85
C LEU A 41 5.27 17.39 0.14
N ALA A 42 5.25 17.35 -1.18
CA ALA A 42 4.38 18.15 -2.02
C ALA A 42 3.16 17.35 -2.48
N THR A 43 1.98 17.89 -2.23
CA THR A 43 0.71 17.31 -2.66
C THR A 43 -0.29 18.42 -2.96
N THR A 44 -1.53 18.09 -3.36
CA THR A 44 -2.51 19.12 -3.72
C THR A 44 -3.08 19.85 -2.51
N ASP A 45 -3.61 21.05 -2.74
CA ASP A 45 -4.24 21.88 -1.70
C ASP A 45 -5.38 21.15 -0.95
N GLN A 46 -6.03 20.18 -1.58
CA GLN A 46 -7.05 19.35 -0.95
C GLN A 46 -6.52 18.62 0.30
N ALA A 47 -5.26 18.20 0.29
CA ALA A 47 -4.67 17.53 1.44
C ALA A 47 -4.48 18.48 2.64
N ARG A 48 -4.48 19.79 2.43
CA ARG A 48 -4.33 20.78 3.51
C ARG A 48 -5.40 20.61 4.58
N ASP A 49 -6.65 20.45 4.18
CA ASP A 49 -7.78 20.28 5.11
C ASP A 49 -7.71 18.91 5.81
N LEU A 50 -7.22 17.89 5.11
CA LEU A 50 -7.01 16.55 5.68
C LEU A 50 -5.91 16.55 6.75
N PHE A 51 -4.80 17.25 6.51
CA PHE A 51 -3.72 17.39 7.49
C PHE A 51 -4.06 18.36 8.62
N SER A 52 -4.84 19.41 8.38
CA SER A 52 -5.22 20.36 9.42
C SER A 52 -6.18 19.75 10.43
N SER A 53 -7.05 18.84 10.02
CA SER A 53 -7.90 18.08 10.96
C SER A 53 -7.10 17.09 11.81
N ALA A 54 -6.01 16.53 11.29
CA ALA A 54 -5.08 15.68 12.02
C ALA A 54 -4.11 16.50 12.89
N ALA A 55 -3.64 17.67 12.39
CA ALA A 55 -2.72 18.57 13.07
C ALA A 55 -3.39 19.45 14.14
N ALA A 56 -4.71 19.56 14.19
CA ALA A 56 -5.40 20.27 15.28
C ALA A 56 -5.14 19.65 16.67
N THR A 57 -4.52 18.46 16.71
CA THR A 57 -3.98 17.86 17.94
C THR A 57 -2.49 18.14 18.17
N THR A 58 -1.80 18.84 17.25
CA THR A 58 -0.34 19.07 17.30
C THR A 58 0.05 20.49 16.93
N THR A 59 -0.57 21.49 17.58
CA THR A 59 -0.06 22.86 17.57
C THR A 59 1.14 22.98 18.50
N GLY A 60 2.30 22.68 17.98
CA GLY A 60 3.59 22.99 18.59
C GLY A 60 4.65 22.85 17.49
N ASN A 61 5.54 23.82 17.37
CA ASN A 61 6.81 23.66 16.65
C ASN A 61 7.51 22.41 17.21
N ASN A 62 7.19 21.24 16.67
CA ASN A 62 7.81 20.00 17.10
C ASN A 62 9.12 19.85 16.31
N PRO A 63 10.29 20.03 16.94
CA PRO A 63 11.58 19.91 16.25
C PRO A 63 11.85 18.48 15.76
N CYS A 64 10.90 17.57 15.94
CA CYS A 64 11.01 16.15 15.56
C CYS A 64 10.20 15.78 14.31
N ASN A 65 9.56 16.72 13.59
CA ASN A 65 8.88 16.34 12.35
C ASN A 65 9.86 16.47 11.16
N PRO A 66 10.37 15.35 10.62
CA PRO A 66 11.43 15.38 9.60
C PRO A 66 10.91 15.78 8.20
N VAL A 67 9.62 16.12 8.05
CA VAL A 67 8.99 16.35 6.75
C VAL A 67 8.24 17.68 6.73
N ASP A 68 8.70 18.59 5.88
CA ASP A 68 7.98 19.82 5.56
C ASP A 68 6.82 19.52 4.59
N LEU A 69 5.75 20.29 4.64
CA LEU A 69 4.61 20.15 3.74
C LEU A 69 4.57 21.31 2.75
N ALA A 70 4.47 21.00 1.47
CA ALA A 70 4.23 21.95 0.39
C ALA A 70 2.94 21.60 -0.35
N TYR A 71 2.19 22.60 -0.72
CA TYR A 71 0.92 22.40 -1.41
C TYR A 71 0.90 23.15 -2.73
N PHE A 72 0.29 22.52 -3.73
CA PHE A 72 0.06 23.13 -5.03
C PHE A 72 -1.38 22.92 -5.50
N SER A 73 -1.87 23.85 -6.32
CA SER A 73 -3.23 23.76 -6.85
C SER A 73 -3.36 22.57 -7.80
N ASP A 74 -4.43 21.81 -7.64
CA ASP A 74 -4.86 20.78 -8.58
C ASP A 74 -5.55 21.36 -9.84
N GLY A 75 -5.79 22.68 -9.86
CA GLY A 75 -6.46 23.38 -10.95
C GLY A 75 -7.98 23.29 -10.94
N LEU A 76 -8.56 22.63 -9.96
CA LEU A 76 -10.01 22.46 -9.83
C LEU A 76 -10.63 23.47 -8.86
N PRO A 77 -11.89 23.89 -9.07
CA PRO A 77 -12.64 24.70 -8.10
C PRO A 77 -12.73 24.00 -6.72
N LYS A 78 -12.92 24.78 -5.65
CA LYS A 78 -13.00 24.22 -4.29
C LYS A 78 -14.17 23.27 -4.08
N ASP A 79 -15.27 23.51 -4.75
CA ASP A 79 -16.51 22.74 -4.70
C ASP A 79 -16.55 21.55 -5.68
N ASP A 80 -15.51 21.37 -6.48
CA ASP A 80 -15.40 20.19 -7.37
C ASP A 80 -15.26 18.91 -6.54
N PRO A 81 -16.06 17.86 -6.84
CA PRO A 81 -16.01 16.59 -6.12
C PRO A 81 -14.70 15.81 -6.32
N ARG A 82 -13.83 16.26 -7.24
CA ARG A 82 -12.54 15.63 -7.58
C ARG A 82 -12.68 14.16 -7.91
N ALA A 83 -13.66 13.85 -8.74
CA ALA A 83 -13.72 12.52 -9.33
C ALA A 83 -12.38 12.18 -9.97
N GLU A 84 -11.89 10.96 -9.77
CA GLU A 84 -10.53 10.55 -10.18
C GLU A 84 -10.17 10.93 -11.63
N PRO A 85 -11.06 10.74 -12.62
CA PRO A 85 -10.76 11.17 -13.99
C PRO A 85 -10.46 12.66 -14.11
N THR A 86 -11.30 13.49 -13.52
CA THR A 86 -11.18 14.95 -13.55
C THR A 86 -9.93 15.43 -12.85
N LEU A 87 -9.63 14.86 -11.68
CA LEU A 87 -8.42 15.19 -10.91
C LEU A 87 -7.14 14.83 -11.70
N LEU A 88 -7.06 13.62 -12.24
CA LEU A 88 -5.88 13.16 -12.98
C LEU A 88 -5.64 13.98 -14.25
N GLU A 89 -6.70 14.34 -14.97
CA GLU A 89 -6.60 15.19 -16.16
C GLU A 89 -6.17 16.62 -15.80
N SER A 90 -6.75 17.20 -14.78
CA SER A 90 -6.38 18.53 -14.31
C SER A 90 -4.93 18.57 -13.85
N LEU A 91 -4.48 17.60 -13.05
CA LEU A 91 -3.08 17.50 -12.62
C LEU A 91 -2.10 17.34 -13.77
N ARG A 92 -2.47 16.61 -14.83
CA ARG A 92 -1.66 16.52 -16.06
C ARG A 92 -1.45 17.89 -16.70
N ASN A 93 -2.48 18.74 -16.68
CA ASN A 93 -2.46 20.04 -17.36
C ASN A 93 -1.74 21.13 -16.54
N VAL A 94 -1.93 21.17 -15.23
CA VAL A 94 -1.43 22.26 -14.38
C VAL A 94 -0.32 21.85 -13.42
N GLY A 95 -0.20 20.56 -13.10
CA GLY A 95 0.72 20.04 -12.08
C GLY A 95 2.18 20.38 -12.36
N GLY A 96 2.62 20.26 -13.63
CA GLY A 96 4.00 20.57 -14.03
C GLY A 96 4.39 22.01 -13.74
N ASN A 97 3.53 22.96 -14.10
CA ASN A 97 3.78 24.39 -13.85
C ASN A 97 3.75 24.72 -12.35
N ASN A 98 2.85 24.13 -11.61
CA ASN A 98 2.72 24.37 -10.18
C ASN A 98 3.89 23.75 -9.38
N LEU A 99 4.34 22.56 -9.75
CA LEU A 99 5.52 21.94 -9.17
C LEU A 99 6.80 22.73 -9.48
N SER A 100 6.94 23.24 -10.71
CA SER A 100 8.09 24.07 -11.12
C SER A 100 8.23 25.34 -10.28
N LYS A 101 7.12 25.92 -9.76
CA LYS A 101 7.19 27.06 -8.83
C LYS A 101 7.81 26.64 -7.51
N ILE A 102 7.36 25.52 -6.92
CA ILE A 102 7.93 24.97 -5.68
C ILE A 102 9.43 24.69 -5.83
N ILE A 103 9.83 24.13 -6.99
CA ILE A 103 11.24 23.86 -7.28
C ILE A 103 12.03 25.14 -7.41
N GLY A 104 11.47 26.19 -8.03
CA GLY A 104 12.12 27.48 -8.21
C GLY A 104 12.38 28.25 -6.90
N GLU A 105 11.58 28.00 -5.88
CA GLU A 105 11.68 28.62 -4.55
C GLU A 105 12.65 27.89 -3.60
N ASN A 106 13.07 26.69 -3.96
CA ASN A 106 13.87 25.81 -3.10
C ASN A 106 14.97 25.11 -3.91
N ARG A 107 16.03 24.66 -3.22
CA ARG A 107 17.04 23.78 -3.81
C ARG A 107 16.80 22.36 -3.38
N PHE A 108 16.53 21.47 -4.34
CA PHE A 108 16.35 20.05 -4.10
C PHE A 108 17.47 19.26 -4.77
N SER A 109 18.01 18.27 -4.05
CA SER A 109 19.03 17.35 -4.56
C SER A 109 18.42 16.16 -5.32
N CYS A 110 17.18 15.81 -5.00
CA CYS A 110 16.46 14.69 -5.62
C CYS A 110 14.96 14.92 -5.52
N ILE A 111 14.22 14.41 -6.51
CA ILE A 111 12.75 14.34 -6.47
C ILE A 111 12.34 12.88 -6.41
N ILE A 112 11.47 12.52 -5.46
CA ILE A 112 10.84 11.19 -5.37
C ILE A 112 9.38 11.33 -5.77
N SER A 113 8.98 10.68 -6.85
CA SER A 113 7.63 10.75 -7.40
C SER A 113 6.83 9.48 -7.09
N SER A 114 5.53 9.65 -6.84
CA SER A 114 4.59 8.54 -6.87
C SER A 114 4.41 8.01 -8.31
N PRO A 115 4.16 6.71 -8.54
CA PRO A 115 3.85 6.19 -9.87
C PRO A 115 2.57 6.81 -10.48
N PHE A 116 1.71 7.37 -9.65
CA PHE A 116 0.46 8.02 -10.06
C PHE A 116 0.60 9.52 -10.37
N THR A 117 1.84 10.02 -10.39
CA THR A 117 2.19 11.38 -10.84
C THR A 117 3.22 11.32 -11.98
N PRO A 118 2.91 10.67 -13.14
CA PRO A 118 3.88 10.34 -14.19
C PRO A 118 4.44 11.57 -14.92
N TRP A 119 3.88 12.74 -14.72
CA TRP A 119 4.36 14.02 -15.24
C TRP A 119 5.55 14.57 -14.43
N VAL A 120 5.74 14.15 -13.18
CA VAL A 120 6.80 14.66 -12.27
C VAL A 120 8.22 14.37 -12.77
N PRO A 121 8.58 13.17 -13.26
CA PRO A 121 9.94 12.91 -13.74
C PRO A 121 10.37 13.82 -14.89
N ALA A 122 9.45 14.19 -15.78
CA ALA A 122 9.75 15.13 -16.87
C ALA A 122 10.01 16.55 -16.33
N VAL A 123 9.26 16.99 -15.31
CA VAL A 123 9.52 18.27 -14.63
C VAL A 123 10.88 18.25 -13.93
N ALA A 124 11.21 17.17 -13.21
CA ALA A 124 12.51 17.01 -12.57
C ALA A 124 13.66 17.12 -13.57
N ALA A 125 13.54 16.45 -14.73
CA ALA A 125 14.52 16.51 -15.81
C ALA A 125 14.68 17.92 -16.39
N ALA A 126 13.59 18.69 -16.56
CA ALA A 126 13.63 20.07 -17.02
C ALA A 126 14.38 21.01 -16.05
N HIS A 127 14.42 20.66 -14.76
CA HIS A 127 15.16 21.39 -13.73
C HIS A 127 16.56 20.77 -13.44
N ASN A 128 17.00 19.77 -14.21
CA ASN A 128 18.25 19.04 -14.01
C ASN A 128 18.36 18.38 -12.61
N ILE A 129 17.24 17.98 -12.02
CA ILE A 129 17.19 17.29 -10.73
C ILE A 129 16.96 15.80 -10.98
N PRO A 130 17.78 14.89 -10.42
CA PRO A 130 17.59 13.46 -10.57
C PRO A 130 16.28 13.03 -9.91
N CYS A 131 15.56 12.12 -10.57
CA CYS A 131 14.26 11.63 -10.12
C CYS A 131 14.29 10.16 -9.79
N ALA A 132 13.68 9.80 -8.64
CA ALA A 132 13.32 8.45 -8.27
C ALA A 132 11.79 8.26 -8.32
N ILE A 133 11.34 7.04 -8.60
CA ILE A 133 9.97 6.62 -8.32
C ILE A 133 9.95 5.84 -7.01
N LEU A 134 9.03 6.14 -6.11
CA LEU A 134 8.68 5.23 -5.03
C LEU A 134 7.47 4.39 -5.47
N TRP A 135 7.75 3.16 -5.90
CA TRP A 135 6.74 2.21 -6.29
C TRP A 135 6.08 1.60 -5.05
N ILE A 136 4.77 1.77 -4.93
CA ILE A 136 3.98 1.45 -3.73
C ILE A 136 3.07 0.24 -3.92
N GLN A 137 3.35 -0.60 -4.91
CA GLN A 137 2.70 -1.88 -5.19
C GLN A 137 3.75 -2.99 -5.20
N ALA A 138 3.34 -4.26 -5.42
CA ALA A 138 4.26 -5.39 -5.53
C ALA A 138 5.29 -5.20 -6.67
N CYS A 139 6.48 -5.81 -6.52
CA CYS A 139 7.43 -5.96 -7.64
C CYS A 139 6.78 -6.75 -8.79
N GLY A 140 5.91 -7.72 -8.46
CA GLY A 140 5.12 -8.46 -9.43
C GLY A 140 4.22 -7.57 -10.28
N ALA A 141 3.49 -6.64 -9.66
CA ALA A 141 2.66 -5.67 -10.38
C ALA A 141 3.51 -4.77 -11.29
N TYR A 142 4.65 -4.25 -10.77
CA TYR A 142 5.60 -3.47 -11.57
C TYR A 142 6.07 -4.24 -12.80
N SER A 143 6.47 -5.51 -12.61
CA SER A 143 6.95 -6.37 -13.70
C SER A 143 5.89 -6.55 -14.79
N VAL A 144 4.61 -6.75 -14.39
CA VAL A 144 3.49 -6.87 -15.35
C VAL A 144 3.31 -5.58 -16.14
N TYR A 145 3.18 -4.42 -15.46
CA TYR A 145 3.02 -3.14 -16.13
C TYR A 145 4.18 -2.83 -17.08
N TYR A 146 5.41 -2.98 -16.60
CA TYR A 146 6.59 -2.73 -17.43
C TYR A 146 6.57 -3.58 -18.70
N ARG A 147 6.38 -4.90 -18.54
CA ARG A 147 6.42 -5.84 -19.65
C ARG A 147 5.28 -5.62 -20.66
N TYR A 148 4.12 -5.24 -20.16
CA TYR A 148 2.96 -4.94 -21.00
C TYR A 148 3.20 -3.69 -21.86
N TYR A 149 3.50 -2.56 -21.24
CA TYR A 149 3.65 -1.29 -21.96
C TYR A 149 4.93 -1.18 -22.77
N MET A 150 6.04 -1.78 -22.31
CA MET A 150 7.31 -1.85 -23.06
C MET A 150 7.34 -2.97 -24.08
N LYS A 151 6.28 -3.79 -24.17
CA LYS A 151 6.16 -4.90 -25.14
C LYS A 151 7.33 -5.89 -25.09
N THR A 152 7.87 -6.13 -23.89
CA THR A 152 9.00 -7.07 -23.72
C THR A 152 8.56 -8.53 -23.61
N ASN A 153 7.26 -8.77 -23.42
CA ASN A 153 6.64 -10.09 -23.34
C ASN A 153 5.33 -10.12 -24.12
N VAL A 154 4.90 -11.33 -24.49
CA VAL A 154 3.63 -11.56 -25.17
C VAL A 154 2.51 -11.64 -24.15
N PHE A 155 1.47 -10.86 -24.37
CA PHE A 155 0.21 -10.93 -23.67
C PHE A 155 -0.88 -11.40 -24.65
N PRO A 156 -1.99 -11.97 -24.16
CA PRO A 156 -3.12 -12.32 -25.02
C PRO A 156 -3.65 -11.10 -25.80
N ASP A 157 -4.00 -11.30 -27.07
CA ASP A 157 -4.58 -10.24 -27.89
C ASP A 157 -5.95 -9.81 -27.36
N ASN A 158 -6.71 -10.74 -26.76
CA ASN A 158 -8.00 -10.49 -26.14
C ASN A 158 -7.89 -10.56 -24.60
N LEU A 159 -7.77 -9.41 -23.96
CA LEU A 159 -7.78 -9.28 -22.49
C LEU A 159 -9.21 -9.21 -21.89
N GLU A 160 -10.26 -9.40 -22.69
CA GLU A 160 -11.65 -9.53 -22.19
C GLU A 160 -11.95 -10.96 -21.73
N ASP A 161 -11.26 -11.95 -22.30
CA ASP A 161 -11.37 -13.35 -21.84
C ASP A 161 -10.56 -13.56 -20.56
N MET A 162 -11.23 -13.47 -19.43
CA MET A 162 -10.65 -13.55 -18.10
C MET A 162 -9.98 -14.90 -17.78
N ASN A 163 -10.21 -15.95 -18.59
CA ASN A 163 -9.65 -17.28 -18.38
C ASN A 163 -8.37 -17.54 -19.21
N GLN A 164 -8.03 -16.67 -20.15
CA GLN A 164 -6.79 -16.80 -20.91
C GLN A 164 -5.60 -16.71 -19.97
N THR A 165 -4.58 -17.54 -20.26
CA THR A 165 -3.38 -17.61 -19.43
C THR A 165 -2.28 -16.69 -19.93
N VAL A 166 -1.52 -16.14 -18.99
CA VAL A 166 -0.37 -15.27 -19.24
C VAL A 166 0.84 -15.85 -18.51
N LYS A 167 1.91 -16.14 -19.26
CA LYS A 167 3.17 -16.59 -18.67
C LYS A 167 4.21 -15.48 -18.71
N LEU A 168 4.60 -15.02 -17.55
CA LEU A 168 5.63 -13.98 -17.38
C LEU A 168 6.81 -14.53 -16.56
N PRO A 169 8.03 -14.01 -16.79
CA PRO A 169 9.21 -14.44 -16.03
C PRO A 169 9.03 -14.25 -14.53
N SER A 170 9.38 -15.29 -13.78
CA SER A 170 9.38 -15.29 -12.29
C SER A 170 8.02 -15.02 -11.63
N LEU A 171 6.94 -15.10 -12.39
CA LEU A 171 5.57 -15.09 -11.88
C LEU A 171 4.93 -16.47 -12.07
N PRO A 172 3.98 -16.86 -11.21
CA PRO A 172 3.18 -18.05 -11.45
C PRO A 172 2.43 -17.93 -12.78
N LEU A 173 1.91 -19.03 -13.29
CA LEU A 173 0.99 -18.95 -14.43
C LEU A 173 -0.23 -18.15 -14.02
N LEU A 174 -0.43 -16.97 -14.62
CA LEU A 174 -1.53 -16.07 -14.35
C LEU A 174 -2.67 -16.33 -15.33
N GLU A 175 -3.89 -16.06 -14.91
CA GLU A 175 -5.03 -15.83 -15.79
C GLU A 175 -5.19 -14.33 -16.01
N VAL A 176 -5.89 -13.89 -17.06
CA VAL A 176 -6.16 -12.46 -17.32
C VAL A 176 -6.81 -11.80 -16.13
N ARG A 177 -7.72 -12.51 -15.42
CA ARG A 177 -8.35 -12.03 -14.17
C ARG A 177 -7.38 -11.80 -13.01
N ASP A 178 -6.15 -12.30 -13.09
CA ASP A 178 -5.11 -12.12 -12.07
C ASP A 178 -4.19 -10.93 -12.39
N LEU A 179 -4.30 -10.36 -13.58
CA LEU A 179 -3.51 -9.20 -13.98
C LEU A 179 -3.99 -7.92 -13.24
N PRO A 180 -3.11 -6.95 -13.05
CA PRO A 180 -3.52 -5.63 -12.57
C PRO A 180 -4.62 -5.03 -13.46
N SER A 181 -5.72 -4.56 -12.87
CA SER A 181 -6.88 -4.13 -13.63
C SER A 181 -6.63 -2.94 -14.57
N PHE A 182 -5.56 -2.16 -14.34
CA PHE A 182 -5.26 -0.98 -15.16
C PHE A 182 -4.68 -1.30 -16.54
N ILE A 183 -4.37 -2.55 -16.84
CA ILE A 183 -4.04 -2.99 -18.21
C ILE A 183 -5.22 -3.68 -18.91
N LEU A 184 -6.29 -3.95 -18.17
CA LEU A 184 -7.47 -4.60 -18.74
C LEU A 184 -8.32 -3.59 -19.52
N PRO A 185 -8.97 -4.01 -20.63
CA PRO A 185 -9.87 -3.14 -21.37
C PRO A 185 -11.02 -2.68 -20.47
N CYS A 186 -11.16 -1.37 -20.36
CA CYS A 186 -12.30 -0.75 -19.70
C CYS A 186 -12.59 0.55 -20.44
N GLU A 187 -13.81 0.70 -20.96
CA GLU A 187 -14.20 1.93 -21.65
C GLU A 187 -13.97 3.14 -20.72
N GLY A 188 -13.25 4.14 -21.24
CA GLY A 188 -12.96 5.36 -20.50
C GLY A 188 -11.95 5.22 -19.37
N SER A 189 -11.18 4.12 -19.30
CA SER A 189 -10.19 3.91 -18.23
C SER A 189 -9.06 4.94 -18.27
N HIS A 190 -9.17 5.94 -17.40
CA HIS A 190 -8.11 6.94 -17.18
C HIS A 190 -6.85 6.31 -16.57
N PHE A 191 -6.99 5.22 -15.83
CA PHE A 191 -5.87 4.49 -15.23
C PHE A 191 -5.02 3.73 -16.26
N TYR A 192 -5.63 3.22 -17.33
CA TYR A 192 -4.88 2.64 -18.46
C TYR A 192 -3.94 3.69 -19.07
N LYS A 193 -4.47 4.89 -19.35
CA LYS A 193 -3.67 6.01 -19.87
C LYS A 193 -2.59 6.45 -18.88
N LEU A 194 -2.92 6.52 -17.59
CA LEU A 194 -1.98 6.88 -16.53
C LEU A 194 -0.80 5.90 -16.46
N MET A 195 -1.06 4.59 -16.56
CA MET A 195 0.01 3.59 -16.52
C MET A 195 0.84 3.57 -17.81
N ALA A 196 0.26 3.90 -18.96
CA ALA A 196 1.03 4.13 -20.17
C ALA A 196 1.98 5.32 -20.02
N GLU A 197 1.48 6.44 -19.48
CA GLU A 197 2.30 7.63 -19.18
C GLU A 197 3.38 7.32 -18.12
N PHE A 198 3.07 6.49 -17.13
CA PHE A 198 4.05 6.00 -16.16
C PHE A 198 5.18 5.22 -16.87
N ALA A 199 4.85 4.30 -17.76
CA ALA A 199 5.85 3.56 -18.52
C ALA A 199 6.73 4.51 -19.36
N ASP A 200 6.13 5.48 -20.04
CA ASP A 200 6.85 6.48 -20.84
C ASP A 200 7.77 7.38 -20.00
N CYS A 201 7.38 7.69 -18.76
CA CYS A 201 8.18 8.58 -17.89
C CYS A 201 9.44 7.89 -17.34
N LEU A 202 9.52 6.55 -17.37
CA LEU A 202 10.67 5.79 -16.84
C LEU A 202 12.00 6.15 -17.50
N LYS A 203 11.99 6.75 -18.71
CA LYS A 203 13.20 7.28 -19.37
C LYS A 203 13.85 8.45 -18.62
N TYR A 204 13.09 9.18 -17.80
CA TYR A 204 13.57 10.29 -16.97
C TYR A 204 13.89 9.86 -15.53
N VAL A 205 13.61 8.61 -15.18
CA VAL A 205 13.76 8.08 -13.84
C VAL A 205 15.14 7.43 -13.68
N LYS A 206 15.90 7.86 -12.69
CA LYS A 206 17.21 7.27 -12.36
C LYS A 206 17.06 6.01 -11.51
N TRP A 207 16.20 6.04 -10.48
CA TRP A 207 15.97 4.90 -9.58
C TRP A 207 14.49 4.55 -9.46
N VAL A 208 14.19 3.26 -9.41
CA VAL A 208 12.87 2.74 -9.05
C VAL A 208 13.00 2.07 -7.68
N LEU A 209 12.60 2.80 -6.64
CA LEU A 209 12.56 2.31 -5.27
C LEU A 209 11.24 1.58 -5.06
N VAL A 210 11.25 0.42 -4.43
CA VAL A 210 10.04 -0.39 -4.24
C VAL A 210 9.78 -0.64 -2.77
N ASN A 211 8.54 -0.42 -2.31
CA ASN A 211 8.09 -0.81 -0.96
C ASN A 211 7.91 -2.33 -0.87
N SER A 212 9.00 -3.06 -1.02
CA SER A 212 9.12 -4.50 -0.86
C SER A 212 10.52 -4.81 -0.36
N PHE A 213 10.85 -6.08 -0.10
CA PHE A 213 12.18 -6.51 0.29
C PHE A 213 12.62 -7.72 -0.53
N TYR A 214 13.95 -7.86 -0.68
CA TYR A 214 14.54 -8.84 -1.61
C TYR A 214 14.06 -10.27 -1.32
N GLU A 215 14.00 -10.68 -0.07
CA GLU A 215 13.66 -12.05 0.34
C GLU A 215 12.18 -12.38 0.09
N LEU A 216 11.33 -11.40 -0.16
CA LEU A 216 9.92 -11.60 -0.48
C LEU A 216 9.69 -11.87 -1.98
N GLU A 217 10.38 -11.11 -2.86
CA GLU A 217 10.14 -11.11 -4.30
C GLU A 217 11.44 -11.25 -5.13
N SER A 218 12.46 -11.97 -4.62
CA SER A 218 13.81 -12.04 -5.19
C SER A 218 13.83 -12.41 -6.67
N GLU A 219 13.13 -13.47 -7.08
CA GLU A 219 13.11 -13.93 -8.47
C GLU A 219 12.53 -12.87 -9.41
N ILE A 220 11.49 -12.15 -8.95
CA ILE A 220 10.88 -11.08 -9.74
C ILE A 220 11.85 -9.91 -9.87
N ILE A 221 12.49 -9.51 -8.77
CA ILE A 221 13.49 -8.43 -8.73
C ILE A 221 14.64 -8.73 -9.71
N GLU A 222 15.17 -9.95 -9.66
CA GLU A 222 16.24 -10.39 -10.55
C GLU A 222 15.81 -10.40 -12.01
N SER A 223 14.56 -10.79 -12.30
CA SER A 223 14.02 -10.80 -13.67
C SER A 223 13.94 -9.41 -14.31
N MET A 224 14.00 -8.33 -13.49
CA MET A 224 13.96 -6.94 -13.94
C MET A 224 15.36 -6.33 -14.10
N SER A 225 16.44 -7.00 -13.68
CA SER A 225 17.81 -6.46 -13.63
C SER A 225 18.34 -5.94 -14.96
N ASN A 226 18.02 -6.62 -16.07
CA ASN A 226 18.44 -6.25 -17.42
C ASN A 226 17.40 -5.40 -18.18
N LEU A 227 16.31 -5.01 -17.53
CA LEU A 227 15.26 -4.18 -18.10
C LEU A 227 15.30 -2.78 -17.45
N LYS A 228 14.48 -2.54 -16.47
CA LYS A 228 14.54 -1.37 -15.60
C LYS A 228 14.67 -1.88 -14.17
N PRO A 229 15.89 -1.88 -13.62
CA PRO A 229 16.15 -2.42 -12.28
C PRO A 229 15.29 -1.75 -11.22
N ILE A 230 14.83 -2.55 -10.27
CA ILE A 230 14.07 -2.12 -9.10
C ILE A 230 14.90 -2.33 -7.84
N ILE A 231 14.78 -1.42 -6.89
CA ILE A 231 15.58 -1.38 -5.66
C ILE A 231 14.62 -1.56 -4.48
N PRO A 232 14.55 -2.74 -3.86
CA PRO A 232 13.70 -2.96 -2.71
C PRO A 232 14.26 -2.24 -1.48
N ILE A 233 13.42 -1.41 -0.86
CA ILE A 233 13.78 -0.58 0.30
C ILE A 233 12.80 -0.75 1.47
N GLY A 234 11.85 -1.66 1.34
CA GLY A 234 10.81 -1.96 2.33
C GLY A 234 11.15 -3.18 3.21
N PRO A 235 10.21 -3.57 4.05
CA PRO A 235 8.86 -3.03 4.14
C PRO A 235 8.81 -1.66 4.83
N LEU A 236 8.14 -0.69 4.20
CA LEU A 236 7.91 0.62 4.80
C LEU A 236 6.71 0.52 5.76
N VAL A 237 6.96 0.02 6.94
CA VAL A 237 6.01 -0.15 8.04
C VAL A 237 6.54 0.53 9.30
N SER A 238 5.74 0.60 10.37
CA SER A 238 6.22 1.19 11.62
C SER A 238 7.41 0.41 12.21
N PRO A 239 8.35 1.09 12.88
CA PRO A 239 9.46 0.41 13.56
C PRO A 239 9.01 -0.62 14.61
N SER A 240 7.86 -0.38 15.26
CA SER A 240 7.27 -1.32 16.22
C SER A 240 6.89 -2.65 15.56
N LEU A 241 6.36 -2.63 14.34
CA LEU A 241 6.04 -3.85 13.59
C LEU A 241 7.30 -4.64 13.22
N LEU A 242 8.42 -3.94 13.01
CA LEU A 242 9.73 -4.54 12.76
C LEU A 242 10.45 -5.00 14.03
N GLY A 243 9.85 -4.81 15.21
CA GLY A 243 10.39 -5.29 16.48
C GLY A 243 11.24 -4.29 17.26
N ALA A 244 11.22 -3.01 16.89
CA ALA A 244 11.83 -1.96 17.71
C ALA A 244 11.03 -1.80 19.04
N ASN A 245 11.76 -1.55 20.13
CA ASN A 245 11.13 -1.33 21.44
C ASN A 245 10.30 -0.05 21.42
N GLN A 246 9.11 -0.09 22.03
CA GLN A 246 8.19 1.04 22.10
C GLN A 246 8.79 2.29 22.72
N ASP A 247 9.73 2.15 23.68
CA ASP A 247 10.42 3.27 24.32
C ASP A 247 11.40 4.05 23.41
N GLN A 248 11.77 3.48 22.25
CA GLN A 248 12.64 4.13 21.26
C GLN A 248 11.88 4.69 20.06
N THR A 249 10.61 4.36 19.94
CA THR A 249 9.74 4.97 18.97
C THR A 249 9.15 6.21 19.62
N LEU A 250 9.68 7.36 19.25
CA LEU A 250 8.88 8.57 19.30
C LEU A 250 7.66 8.25 18.44
N ASP A 251 6.56 7.85 19.08
CA ASP A 251 5.23 7.75 18.47
C ASP A 251 4.76 9.18 18.10
N GLY A 252 5.58 9.87 17.32
CA GLY A 252 5.27 11.09 16.63
C GLY A 252 4.41 10.71 15.45
N GLU A 253 3.11 10.72 15.72
CA GLU A 253 2.07 11.04 14.78
C GLU A 253 2.12 10.26 13.45
N ASN A 254 1.36 9.17 13.43
CA ASN A 254 0.74 8.76 12.20
C ASN A 254 -0.05 9.98 11.69
N LEU A 255 0.33 10.50 10.53
CA LEU A 255 -0.53 11.40 9.77
C LEU A 255 -1.69 10.58 9.19
N ASP A 256 -2.36 9.82 10.07
CA ASP A 256 -3.57 9.13 9.71
C ASP A 256 -4.63 10.20 9.43
N MET A 257 -5.14 10.19 8.21
CA MET A 257 -6.23 11.09 7.78
C MET A 257 -7.52 10.85 8.58
N TRP A 258 -7.53 9.82 9.43
CA TRP A 258 -8.66 9.38 10.24
C TRP A 258 -8.22 9.10 11.67
N LYS A 259 -9.05 9.49 12.62
CA LYS A 259 -8.79 9.18 14.03
C LYS A 259 -8.99 7.70 14.27
N ALA A 260 -7.95 7.02 14.72
CA ALA A 260 -8.03 5.61 15.08
C ALA A 260 -8.91 5.41 16.34
N ASP A 261 -9.74 4.36 16.33
CA ASP A 261 -10.50 3.94 17.50
C ASP A 261 -9.66 2.97 18.36
N ASP A 262 -9.14 3.48 19.48
CA ASP A 262 -8.37 2.67 20.44
C ASP A 262 -9.24 1.69 21.26
N HIS A 263 -10.55 1.82 21.20
CA HIS A 263 -11.47 0.90 21.91
C HIS A 263 -11.31 -0.54 21.41
N CYS A 264 -11.03 -0.72 20.12
CA CYS A 264 -10.80 -2.03 19.53
C CYS A 264 -9.61 -2.78 20.17
N MET A 265 -8.55 -2.06 20.56
CA MET A 265 -7.38 -2.68 21.21
C MET A 265 -7.74 -3.24 22.59
N LYS A 266 -8.51 -2.48 23.39
CA LYS A 266 -9.01 -2.94 24.70
C LYS A 266 -9.94 -4.15 24.60
N TRP A 267 -10.67 -4.26 23.49
CA TRP A 267 -11.50 -5.43 23.22
C TRP A 267 -10.63 -6.63 22.81
N LEU A 268 -9.62 -6.42 21.96
CA LEU A 268 -8.68 -7.47 21.56
C LEU A 268 -7.92 -8.04 22.76
N ASP A 269 -7.51 -7.22 23.73
CA ASP A 269 -6.83 -7.65 24.96
C ASP A 269 -7.62 -8.69 25.78
N LYS A 270 -8.95 -8.72 25.62
CA LYS A 270 -9.83 -9.66 26.29
C LYS A 270 -10.05 -10.96 25.50
N GLN A 271 -9.57 -11.03 24.26
CA GLN A 271 -9.77 -12.18 23.40
C GLN A 271 -8.67 -13.23 23.59
N ALA A 272 -9.04 -14.50 23.39
CA ALA A 272 -8.07 -15.58 23.41
C ALA A 272 -7.06 -15.46 22.25
N ARG A 273 -5.86 -16.01 22.45
CA ARG A 273 -4.84 -16.04 21.41
C ARG A 273 -5.34 -16.69 20.13
N SER A 274 -5.12 -16.08 18.98
CA SER A 274 -5.49 -16.57 17.64
C SER A 274 -6.99 -16.95 17.54
N SER A 275 -7.88 -16.14 18.11
CA SER A 275 -9.33 -16.38 18.12
C SER A 275 -10.13 -15.38 17.27
N VAL A 276 -9.53 -14.28 16.84
CA VAL A 276 -10.23 -13.19 16.17
C VAL A 276 -9.88 -13.14 14.70
N VAL A 277 -10.89 -13.07 13.83
CA VAL A 277 -10.75 -12.77 12.42
C VAL A 277 -10.80 -11.24 12.25
N TYR A 278 -9.73 -10.66 11.72
CA TYR A 278 -9.70 -9.24 11.32
C TYR A 278 -10.23 -9.08 9.90
N ILE A 279 -11.06 -8.07 9.62
CA ILE A 279 -11.68 -7.84 8.32
C ILE A 279 -11.53 -6.38 7.95
N SER A 280 -10.92 -6.10 6.79
CA SER A 280 -10.84 -4.74 6.23
C SER A 280 -10.62 -4.79 4.72
N PHE A 281 -11.47 -4.08 3.98
CA PHE A 281 -11.39 -3.97 2.52
C PHE A 281 -10.77 -2.63 2.06
N GLY A 282 -10.00 -1.97 2.94
CA GLY A 282 -9.30 -0.73 2.67
C GLY A 282 -10.22 0.49 2.66
N SER A 283 -9.69 1.59 2.13
CA SER A 283 -10.34 2.90 2.20
C SER A 283 -11.21 3.24 0.98
N LEU A 284 -11.08 2.52 -0.12
CA LEU A 284 -11.73 2.84 -1.40
C LEU A 284 -12.83 1.85 -1.80
N LEU A 285 -12.80 0.62 -1.28
CA LEU A 285 -13.77 -0.39 -1.67
C LEU A 285 -15.06 -0.30 -0.88
N LYS A 286 -16.18 -0.48 -1.59
CA LYS A 286 -17.52 -0.64 -1.03
C LYS A 286 -17.94 -2.09 -1.23
N SER A 287 -18.16 -2.81 -0.13
CA SER A 287 -18.77 -4.14 -0.20
C SER A 287 -20.26 -4.02 -0.48
N SER A 288 -20.82 -4.92 -1.28
CA SER A 288 -22.28 -5.02 -1.43
C SER A 288 -22.90 -5.52 -0.13
N VAL A 289 -24.19 -5.27 0.05
CA VAL A 289 -24.95 -5.80 1.22
C VAL A 289 -24.87 -7.31 1.26
N ASP A 290 -25.06 -7.98 0.13
CA ASP A 290 -25.03 -9.44 0.02
C ASP A 290 -23.65 -10.03 0.40
N GLN A 291 -22.55 -9.35 0.04
CA GLN A 291 -21.20 -9.76 0.46
C GLN A 291 -21.02 -9.65 1.98
N VAL A 292 -21.49 -8.55 2.57
CA VAL A 292 -21.42 -8.36 4.02
C VAL A 292 -22.27 -9.40 4.75
N GLU A 293 -23.50 -9.65 4.28
CA GLU A 293 -24.41 -10.67 4.84
C GLU A 293 -23.80 -12.08 4.75
N SER A 294 -23.19 -12.42 3.61
CA SER A 294 -22.55 -13.72 3.43
C SER A 294 -21.36 -13.92 4.39
N ILE A 295 -20.52 -12.90 4.56
CA ILE A 295 -19.39 -12.96 5.50
C ILE A 295 -19.91 -13.01 6.94
N ALA A 296 -20.87 -12.14 7.30
CA ALA A 296 -21.47 -12.09 8.64
C ALA A 296 -22.12 -13.44 9.02
N THR A 297 -22.89 -14.02 8.10
CA THR A 297 -23.54 -15.31 8.31
C THR A 297 -22.50 -16.42 8.50
N ALA A 298 -21.44 -16.45 7.72
CA ALA A 298 -20.37 -17.45 7.88
C ALA A 298 -19.67 -17.35 9.25
N LEU A 299 -19.38 -16.12 9.71
CA LEU A 299 -18.79 -15.90 11.04
C LEU A 299 -19.72 -16.38 12.16
N ARG A 300 -21.03 -16.06 12.05
CA ARG A 300 -22.06 -16.49 13.00
C ARG A 300 -22.16 -18.02 13.05
N ASN A 301 -22.28 -18.68 11.90
CA ASN A 301 -22.39 -20.14 11.81
C ASN A 301 -21.19 -20.85 12.46
N ARG A 302 -20.01 -20.26 12.37
CA ARG A 302 -18.77 -20.83 12.90
C ARG A 302 -18.45 -20.38 14.33
N GLY A 303 -19.24 -19.47 14.91
CA GLY A 303 -19.00 -18.92 16.25
C GLY A 303 -17.65 -18.22 16.37
N VAL A 304 -17.17 -17.55 15.30
CA VAL A 304 -15.85 -16.93 15.25
C VAL A 304 -15.95 -15.46 15.65
N SER A 305 -15.14 -15.04 16.61
CA SER A 305 -15.02 -13.62 16.97
C SER A 305 -14.38 -12.80 15.86
N PHE A 306 -14.84 -11.57 15.65
CA PHE A 306 -14.34 -10.72 14.57
C PHE A 306 -14.10 -9.27 15.02
N LEU A 307 -13.18 -8.61 14.33
CA LEU A 307 -13.00 -7.16 14.32
C LEU A 307 -13.11 -6.68 12.86
N TRP A 308 -14.10 -5.87 12.56
CA TRP A 308 -14.40 -5.44 11.21
C TRP A 308 -14.30 -3.92 11.08
N VAL A 309 -13.49 -3.44 10.12
CA VAL A 309 -13.39 -2.03 9.76
C VAL A 309 -14.33 -1.75 8.60
N ILE A 310 -15.35 -0.91 8.82
CA ILE A 310 -16.32 -0.50 7.81
C ILE A 310 -16.79 0.94 8.06
N ARG A 311 -16.87 1.75 7.01
CA ARG A 311 -17.28 3.16 7.15
C ARG A 311 -18.80 3.31 7.09
N PRO A 312 -19.47 3.82 8.13
CA PRO A 312 -20.92 4.00 8.17
C PRO A 312 -21.46 4.92 7.08
N LYS A 313 -20.73 6.02 6.80
CA LYS A 313 -21.16 7.02 5.80
C LYS A 313 -21.25 6.47 4.38
N GLU A 314 -20.46 5.42 4.09
CA GLU A 314 -20.41 4.80 2.76
C GLU A 314 -21.29 3.55 2.67
N ASN A 315 -21.58 2.90 3.82
CA ASN A 315 -22.21 1.59 3.91
C ASN A 315 -23.20 1.50 5.09
N ALA A 316 -24.14 2.45 5.20
CA ALA A 316 -25.09 2.49 6.33
C ALA A 316 -25.91 1.19 6.49
N GLN A 317 -26.31 0.55 5.37
CA GLN A 317 -27.03 -0.75 5.40
C GLN A 317 -26.14 -1.87 5.92
N ASN A 318 -24.86 -1.88 5.48
CA ASN A 318 -23.90 -2.88 5.92
C ASN A 318 -23.64 -2.81 7.43
N VAL A 319 -23.60 -1.59 8.00
CA VAL A 319 -23.43 -1.40 9.43
C VAL A 319 -24.59 -1.96 10.23
N ALA A 320 -25.84 -1.81 9.75
CA ALA A 320 -27.01 -2.33 10.44
C ALA A 320 -26.97 -3.86 10.60
N VAL A 321 -26.60 -4.58 9.54
CA VAL A 321 -26.45 -6.05 9.57
C VAL A 321 -25.41 -6.48 10.61
N LEU A 322 -24.29 -5.77 10.68
CA LEU A 322 -23.21 -6.12 11.61
C LEU A 322 -23.52 -5.72 13.06
N GLN A 323 -24.32 -4.67 13.28
CA GLN A 323 -24.70 -4.23 14.63
C GLN A 323 -25.48 -5.31 15.40
N GLU A 324 -26.33 -6.08 14.73
CA GLU A 324 -27.02 -7.22 15.35
C GLU A 324 -26.02 -8.23 15.93
N MET A 325 -24.99 -8.59 15.17
CA MET A 325 -23.95 -9.53 15.62
C MET A 325 -23.10 -8.96 16.77
N VAL A 326 -22.86 -7.65 16.78
CA VAL A 326 -22.14 -6.97 17.87
C VAL A 326 -22.96 -7.00 19.15
N GLN A 327 -24.28 -6.83 19.08
CA GLN A 327 -25.18 -6.94 20.25
C GLN A 327 -25.15 -8.35 20.86
N GLU A 328 -24.93 -9.38 20.06
CA GLU A 328 -24.72 -10.76 20.51
C GLU A 328 -23.34 -11.00 21.16
N GLY A 329 -22.46 -9.99 21.19
CA GLY A 329 -21.13 -10.07 21.79
C GLY A 329 -20.08 -10.80 20.93
N GLN A 330 -20.40 -11.11 19.67
CA GLN A 330 -19.54 -11.93 18.82
C GLN A 330 -18.36 -11.11 18.21
N GLY A 331 -18.46 -9.80 18.13
CA GLY A 331 -17.41 -9.00 17.50
C GLY A 331 -17.47 -7.50 17.79
N VAL A 332 -16.60 -6.77 17.12
CA VAL A 332 -16.55 -5.31 17.14
C VAL A 332 -16.49 -4.77 15.72
N VAL A 333 -17.29 -3.73 15.46
CA VAL A 333 -17.26 -2.96 14.20
C VAL A 333 -16.76 -1.56 14.51
N ILE A 334 -15.78 -1.10 13.73
CA ILE A 334 -15.17 0.22 13.88
C ILE A 334 -15.10 0.93 12.51
N GLU A 335 -15.10 2.25 12.52
CA GLU A 335 -14.96 3.05 11.29
C GLU A 335 -13.54 3.06 10.76
N TRP A 336 -12.57 3.12 11.66
CA TRP A 336 -11.13 3.16 11.37
C TRP A 336 -10.33 2.63 12.56
N GLY A 337 -9.28 1.86 12.29
CA GLY A 337 -8.44 1.27 13.32
C GLY A 337 -6.95 1.33 13.02
N PRO A 338 -6.09 1.22 14.05
CA PRO A 338 -4.65 1.20 13.90
C PRO A 338 -4.20 -0.16 13.34
N GLN A 339 -4.26 -0.35 12.01
CA GLN A 339 -4.12 -1.65 11.34
C GLN A 339 -2.85 -2.40 11.73
N GLU A 340 -1.69 -1.74 11.77
CA GLU A 340 -0.43 -2.40 12.15
C GLU A 340 -0.46 -2.92 13.60
N ARG A 341 -1.08 -2.16 14.53
CA ARG A 341 -1.26 -2.61 15.93
C ARG A 341 -2.24 -3.77 16.01
N ILE A 342 -3.35 -3.70 15.27
CA ILE A 342 -4.35 -4.79 15.20
C ILE A 342 -3.68 -6.06 14.65
N LEU A 343 -2.98 -6.00 13.52
CA LEU A 343 -2.30 -7.14 12.91
C LEU A 343 -1.22 -7.74 13.81
N SER A 344 -0.57 -6.91 14.64
CA SER A 344 0.45 -7.36 15.60
C SER A 344 -0.14 -8.05 16.83
N HIS A 345 -1.45 -7.92 17.07
CA HIS A 345 -2.07 -8.39 18.29
C HIS A 345 -2.19 -9.91 18.33
N VAL A 346 -1.86 -10.52 19.46
CA VAL A 346 -1.83 -11.99 19.64
C VAL A 346 -3.17 -12.68 19.45
N ALA A 347 -4.28 -11.95 19.58
CA ALA A 347 -5.63 -12.48 19.39
C ALA A 347 -5.97 -12.67 17.91
N ILE A 348 -5.28 -12.02 16.97
CA ILE A 348 -5.58 -12.13 15.55
C ILE A 348 -5.17 -13.52 15.02
N SER A 349 -6.12 -14.20 14.40
CA SER A 349 -5.94 -15.52 13.79
C SER A 349 -5.62 -15.43 12.30
N CYS A 350 -6.33 -14.56 11.58
CA CYS A 350 -6.15 -14.29 10.15
C CYS A 350 -6.74 -12.93 9.79
N PHE A 351 -6.42 -12.47 8.59
CA PHE A 351 -6.91 -11.22 8.01
C PHE A 351 -7.68 -11.47 6.71
N VAL A 352 -8.97 -11.13 6.67
CA VAL A 352 -9.77 -11.09 5.44
C VAL A 352 -9.53 -9.74 4.79
N THR A 353 -8.82 -9.74 3.68
CA THR A 353 -8.27 -8.52 3.06
C THR A 353 -8.60 -8.41 1.58
N HIS A 354 -8.74 -7.17 1.11
CA HIS A 354 -8.81 -6.84 -0.32
C HIS A 354 -7.47 -6.98 -1.05
N CYS A 355 -6.38 -7.31 -0.35
CA CYS A 355 -5.04 -7.52 -0.89
C CYS A 355 -4.33 -6.26 -1.44
N GLY A 356 -4.77 -5.04 -1.14
CA GLY A 356 -4.00 -3.84 -1.50
C GLY A 356 -2.60 -3.87 -0.88
N TRP A 357 -1.58 -3.43 -1.62
CA TRP A 357 -0.18 -3.67 -1.27
C TRP A 357 0.24 -3.14 0.10
N ASN A 358 -0.24 -1.97 0.53
CA ASN A 358 0.07 -1.47 1.87
C ASN A 358 -0.39 -2.45 2.96
N SER A 359 -1.64 -2.95 2.84
CA SER A 359 -2.16 -3.97 3.78
C SER A 359 -1.44 -5.30 3.65
N THR A 360 -1.01 -5.66 2.44
CA THR A 360 -0.23 -6.88 2.18
C THR A 360 1.13 -6.83 2.88
N ILE A 361 1.88 -5.74 2.72
CA ILE A 361 3.21 -5.60 3.31
C ILE A 361 3.15 -5.50 4.85
N GLU A 362 2.12 -4.84 5.40
CA GLU A 362 1.85 -4.79 6.84
C GLU A 362 1.53 -6.19 7.39
N THR A 363 0.73 -6.96 6.65
CA THR A 363 0.36 -8.33 7.00
C THR A 363 1.55 -9.28 6.99
N VAL A 364 2.41 -9.20 5.98
CA VAL A 364 3.67 -9.95 5.89
C VAL A 364 4.58 -9.60 7.07
N ALA A 365 4.76 -8.31 7.37
CA ALA A 365 5.58 -7.85 8.49
C ALA A 365 4.98 -8.24 9.87
N ALA A 366 3.66 -8.36 9.97
CA ALA A 366 2.98 -8.86 11.16
C ALA A 366 3.03 -10.38 11.30
N GLY A 367 3.20 -11.13 10.20
CA GLY A 367 3.21 -12.59 10.19
C GLY A 367 1.81 -13.19 10.34
N VAL A 368 0.80 -12.61 9.72
CA VAL A 368 -0.61 -13.00 9.82
C VAL A 368 -1.04 -13.71 8.53
N PRO A 369 -1.65 -14.92 8.61
CA PRO A 369 -2.25 -15.56 7.45
C PRO A 369 -3.46 -14.80 6.91
N VAL A 370 -3.76 -14.94 5.60
CA VAL A 370 -4.80 -14.16 4.94
C VAL A 370 -5.88 -15.00 4.28
N VAL A 371 -7.08 -14.44 4.22
CA VAL A 371 -8.13 -14.77 3.25
C VAL A 371 -8.15 -13.64 2.23
N ALA A 372 -7.63 -13.92 1.04
CA ALA A 372 -7.47 -12.95 -0.04
C ALA A 372 -8.77 -12.78 -0.84
N PHE A 373 -9.34 -11.58 -0.84
CA PHE A 373 -10.56 -11.25 -1.59
C PHE A 373 -10.34 -9.96 -2.41
N PRO A 374 -9.58 -10.05 -3.50
CA PRO A 374 -9.23 -8.90 -4.34
C PRO A 374 -10.42 -8.40 -5.14
N SER A 375 -10.39 -7.11 -5.50
CA SER A 375 -11.41 -6.46 -6.32
C SER A 375 -10.80 -5.83 -7.58
N TRP A 376 -9.86 -4.87 -7.45
CA TRP A 376 -9.35 -4.07 -8.57
C TRP A 376 -7.90 -3.61 -8.33
N THR A 377 -7.34 -2.79 -9.20
CA THR A 377 -5.95 -2.28 -9.19
C THR A 377 -4.91 -3.42 -9.28
N ASP A 378 -3.94 -3.43 -8.39
CA ASP A 378 -2.92 -4.45 -8.19
C ASP A 378 -3.43 -5.65 -7.36
N GLN A 379 -4.58 -5.53 -6.71
CA GLN A 379 -5.10 -6.53 -5.77
C GLN A 379 -5.21 -7.95 -6.38
N PRO A 380 -5.63 -8.16 -7.65
CA PRO A 380 -5.70 -9.49 -8.22
C PRO A 380 -4.34 -10.20 -8.26
N ILE A 381 -3.28 -9.51 -8.69
CA ILE A 381 -1.93 -10.10 -8.69
C ILE A 381 -1.37 -10.22 -7.29
N ASP A 382 -1.62 -9.28 -6.39
CA ASP A 382 -1.19 -9.36 -5.00
C ASP A 382 -1.81 -10.57 -4.29
N ALA A 383 -3.08 -10.87 -4.58
CA ALA A 383 -3.74 -12.08 -4.10
C ALA A 383 -3.07 -13.37 -4.62
N ARG A 384 -2.62 -13.39 -5.88
CA ARG A 384 -1.83 -14.52 -6.44
C ARG A 384 -0.49 -14.65 -5.72
N LEU A 385 0.20 -13.54 -5.48
CA LEU A 385 1.46 -13.54 -4.75
C LEU A 385 1.27 -14.06 -3.32
N LEU A 386 0.26 -13.57 -2.60
CA LEU A 386 -0.05 -13.99 -1.22
C LEU A 386 -0.30 -15.50 -1.10
N VAL A 387 -1.02 -16.08 -2.08
CA VAL A 387 -1.44 -17.48 -2.04
C VAL A 387 -0.40 -18.41 -2.62
N ASP A 388 0.08 -18.12 -3.84
CA ASP A 388 0.88 -19.07 -4.62
C ASP A 388 2.39 -18.88 -4.46
N VAL A 389 2.85 -17.65 -4.15
CA VAL A 389 4.28 -17.34 -4.01
C VAL A 389 4.67 -17.22 -2.54
N PHE A 390 3.96 -16.40 -1.78
CA PHE A 390 4.24 -16.22 -0.35
C PHE A 390 3.73 -17.39 0.49
N GLY A 391 2.69 -18.08 0.04
CA GLY A 391 2.17 -19.28 0.70
C GLY A 391 1.54 -19.01 2.07
N ILE A 392 0.95 -17.83 2.28
CA ILE A 392 0.41 -17.39 3.57
C ILE A 392 -1.11 -17.26 3.61
N GLY A 393 -1.81 -17.75 2.59
CA GLY A 393 -3.26 -17.59 2.57
C GLY A 393 -4.00 -18.45 1.58
N VAL A 394 -5.31 -18.22 1.53
CA VAL A 394 -6.22 -18.80 0.55
C VAL A 394 -6.99 -17.72 -0.17
N ARG A 395 -7.37 -17.96 -1.42
CA ARG A 395 -8.21 -17.03 -2.19
C ARG A 395 -9.68 -17.36 -2.01
N MET A 396 -10.45 -16.37 -1.59
CA MET A 396 -11.91 -16.36 -1.58
C MET A 396 -12.42 -15.86 -2.92
N ARG A 397 -13.46 -16.49 -3.46
CA ARG A 397 -13.99 -16.18 -4.80
C ARG A 397 -15.51 -16.07 -4.77
N ASN A 398 -16.02 -15.21 -5.60
CA ASN A 398 -17.44 -15.23 -5.95
C ASN A 398 -17.76 -16.49 -6.76
N ASP A 399 -18.98 -16.96 -6.66
CA ASP A 399 -19.48 -18.08 -7.46
C ASP A 399 -19.40 -17.71 -8.96
N ALA A 400 -18.98 -18.68 -9.77
CA ALA A 400 -18.75 -18.45 -11.19
C ALA A 400 -20.06 -18.34 -12.01
N VAL A 401 -21.18 -18.79 -11.46
CA VAL A 401 -22.48 -18.84 -12.15
C VAL A 401 -23.27 -17.55 -11.97
N ASP A 402 -23.37 -17.08 -10.73
CA ASP A 402 -24.19 -15.91 -10.37
C ASP A 402 -23.36 -14.68 -9.93
N GLY A 403 -22.04 -14.85 -9.76
CA GLY A 403 -21.16 -13.76 -9.34
C GLY A 403 -21.27 -13.40 -7.87
N GLU A 404 -22.04 -14.13 -7.07
CA GLU A 404 -22.28 -13.84 -5.65
C GLU A 404 -21.25 -14.51 -4.74
N LEU A 405 -20.95 -13.90 -3.61
CA LEU A 405 -20.16 -14.53 -2.57
C LEU A 405 -21.04 -15.47 -1.74
N LYS A 406 -20.74 -16.77 -1.77
CA LYS A 406 -21.51 -17.77 -1.02
C LYS A 406 -20.99 -17.92 0.40
N VAL A 407 -21.90 -18.08 1.36
CA VAL A 407 -21.58 -18.34 2.78
C VAL A 407 -20.60 -19.50 2.93
N THR A 408 -20.84 -20.60 2.20
CA THR A 408 -20.02 -21.81 2.23
C THR A 408 -18.57 -21.56 1.77
N GLU A 409 -18.36 -20.65 0.83
CA GLU A 409 -17.00 -20.28 0.39
C GLU A 409 -16.26 -19.48 1.47
N VAL A 410 -16.95 -18.56 2.13
CA VAL A 410 -16.37 -17.81 3.27
C VAL A 410 -16.00 -18.77 4.40
N GLU A 411 -16.91 -19.69 4.77
CA GLU A 411 -16.66 -20.71 5.79
C GLU A 411 -15.45 -21.58 5.43
N ARG A 412 -15.38 -22.05 4.19
CA ARG A 412 -14.26 -22.84 3.68
C ARG A 412 -12.94 -22.10 3.83
N CYS A 413 -12.89 -20.80 3.43
CA CYS A 413 -11.68 -20.00 3.49
C CYS A 413 -11.23 -19.73 4.93
N ILE A 414 -12.16 -19.35 5.83
CA ILE A 414 -11.84 -19.11 7.24
C ILE A 414 -11.32 -20.41 7.89
N GLU A 415 -11.97 -21.53 7.63
CA GLU A 415 -11.54 -22.83 8.18
C GLU A 415 -10.15 -23.22 7.67
N ALA A 416 -9.89 -23.04 6.37
CA ALA A 416 -8.62 -23.39 5.75
C ALA A 416 -7.42 -22.61 6.33
N VAL A 417 -7.61 -21.35 6.75
CA VAL A 417 -6.52 -20.54 7.33
C VAL A 417 -6.43 -20.63 8.86
N THR A 418 -7.47 -21.15 9.52
CA THR A 418 -7.51 -21.19 10.99
C THR A 418 -7.32 -22.59 11.55
N LYS A 419 -7.65 -23.66 10.80
CA LYS A 419 -7.66 -25.04 11.29
C LYS A 419 -6.86 -26.00 10.41
N GLY A 420 -6.36 -27.06 11.03
CA GLY A 420 -5.69 -28.15 10.33
C GLY A 420 -4.23 -27.91 9.97
N THR A 421 -3.65 -28.88 9.23
CA THR A 421 -2.22 -28.87 8.88
C THR A 421 -1.86 -27.77 7.88
N ALA A 422 -2.74 -27.47 6.93
CA ALA A 422 -2.55 -26.38 5.96
C ALA A 422 -2.47 -25.01 6.66
N ALA A 423 -3.36 -24.75 7.61
CA ALA A 423 -3.32 -23.53 8.43
C ALA A 423 -2.01 -23.41 9.24
N ALA A 424 -1.53 -24.53 9.80
CA ALA A 424 -0.25 -24.56 10.51
C ALA A 424 0.93 -24.22 9.57
N GLY A 425 0.90 -24.75 8.34
CA GLY A 425 1.89 -24.45 7.29
C GLY A 425 1.90 -22.97 6.92
N MET A 426 0.74 -22.38 6.63
CA MET A 426 0.59 -20.95 6.30
C MET A 426 1.07 -20.06 7.46
N ARG A 427 0.75 -20.40 8.70
CA ARG A 427 1.18 -19.66 9.89
C ARG A 427 2.69 -19.72 10.11
N LYS A 428 3.29 -20.89 9.89
CA LYS A 428 4.75 -21.05 9.91
C LYS A 428 5.40 -20.17 8.83
N ARG A 429 4.90 -20.24 7.60
CA ARG A 429 5.41 -19.44 6.48
C ARG A 429 5.25 -17.93 6.74
N ALA A 430 4.11 -17.48 7.25
CA ALA A 430 3.91 -16.09 7.63
C ALA A 430 4.92 -15.62 8.70
N THR A 431 5.24 -16.51 9.67
CA THR A 431 6.26 -16.21 10.69
C THR A 431 7.66 -16.11 10.09
N GLU A 432 8.00 -16.96 9.13
CA GLU A 432 9.29 -16.88 8.41
C GLU A 432 9.42 -15.58 7.63
N LEU A 433 8.37 -15.16 6.92
CA LEU A 433 8.35 -13.90 6.17
C LEU A 433 8.42 -12.68 7.10
N LYS A 434 7.74 -12.70 8.24
CA LYS A 434 7.90 -11.67 9.29
C LYS A 434 9.35 -11.53 9.73
N GLN A 435 10.04 -12.65 9.95
CA GLN A 435 11.44 -12.63 10.33
C GLN A 435 12.33 -12.09 9.21
N ALA A 436 12.08 -12.49 7.96
CA ALA A 436 12.80 -11.98 6.80
C ALA A 436 12.61 -10.46 6.64
N ALA A 437 11.38 -9.95 6.80
CA ALA A 437 11.07 -8.53 6.78
C ALA A 437 11.87 -7.73 7.82
N ARG A 438 11.97 -8.26 9.05
CA ARG A 438 12.76 -7.65 10.13
C ARG A 438 14.26 -7.63 9.81
N LEU A 439 14.79 -8.74 9.29
CA LEU A 439 16.19 -8.84 8.91
C LEU A 439 16.55 -7.92 7.73
N ALA A 440 15.66 -7.79 6.75
CA ALA A 440 15.88 -6.89 5.62
C ALA A 440 16.04 -5.43 6.03
N MET A 441 15.31 -4.99 7.06
CA MET A 441 15.36 -3.61 7.57
C MET A 441 16.35 -3.42 8.74
N ALA A 442 16.93 -4.49 9.28
CA ALA A 442 17.95 -4.40 10.32
C ALA A 442 19.25 -3.80 9.76
N PRO A 443 20.13 -3.24 10.60
CA PRO A 443 21.45 -2.77 10.18
C PRO A 443 22.20 -3.87 9.40
N GLY A 444 22.61 -3.56 8.17
CA GLY A 444 23.26 -4.52 7.26
C GLY A 444 22.32 -5.46 6.51
N GLY A 445 21.00 -5.36 6.70
CA GLY A 445 20.01 -6.10 5.91
C GLY A 445 19.87 -5.57 4.48
N SER A 446 19.25 -6.34 3.62
CA SER A 446 19.13 -6.07 2.17
C SER A 446 18.52 -4.71 1.87
N SER A 447 17.36 -4.40 2.48
CA SER A 447 16.66 -3.14 2.29
C SER A 447 17.38 -1.95 2.95
N ALA A 448 17.97 -2.16 4.13
CA ALA A 448 18.77 -1.14 4.80
C ALA A 448 20.00 -0.74 3.96
N GLN A 449 20.72 -1.70 3.38
CA GLN A 449 21.85 -1.43 2.49
C GLN A 449 21.43 -0.70 1.21
N ASN A 450 20.31 -1.08 0.61
CA ASN A 450 19.75 -0.42 -0.57
C ASN A 450 19.39 1.03 -0.27
N LEU A 451 18.74 1.28 0.86
CA LEU A 451 18.38 2.62 1.31
C LEU A 451 19.61 3.47 1.57
N ASP A 452 20.61 2.94 2.27
CA ASP A 452 21.89 3.61 2.52
C ASP A 452 22.64 3.92 1.22
N SER A 453 22.57 3.02 0.23
CA SER A 453 23.17 3.25 -1.09
C SER A 453 22.47 4.38 -1.84
N PHE A 454 21.14 4.35 -1.88
CA PHE A 454 20.34 5.42 -2.48
C PHE A 454 20.63 6.79 -1.83
N VAL A 455 20.69 6.83 -0.49
CA VAL A 455 21.01 8.06 0.25
C VAL A 455 22.41 8.56 -0.10
N ARG A 456 23.42 7.71 -0.15
CA ARG A 456 24.76 8.09 -0.60
C ARG A 456 24.75 8.67 -2.01
N ASP A 457 24.04 8.02 -2.94
CA ASP A 457 23.95 8.47 -4.33
C ASP A 457 23.37 9.89 -4.45
N ILE A 458 22.35 10.24 -3.66
CA ILE A 458 21.73 11.58 -3.72
C ILE A 458 22.49 12.64 -2.92
N THR A 459 23.35 12.25 -1.99
CA THR A 459 24.20 13.19 -1.20
C THR A 459 25.49 13.55 -1.91
N THR A 460 25.90 12.80 -2.93
CA THR A 460 27.13 13.02 -3.70
C THR A 460 26.89 13.76 -5.03
N ILE A 461 25.64 14.08 -5.35
CA ILE A 461 25.25 14.86 -6.54
C ILE A 461 25.28 16.34 -6.19
#